data_d18bf9bb83eb612a547d79cd18dfdb9f
#
_entry.id   d18bf9bb83eb612a547d79cd18dfdb9f
#
_cell.length_a   1.000
_cell.length_b   1.000
_cell.length_c   1.000
_cell.angle_alpha   90.00
_cell.angle_beta   90.00
_cell.angle_gamma   90.00
#
_symmetry.space_group_name_H-M   'P 1'
#
loop_
_entity.id
_entity.type
_entity.pdbx_description
1 polymer ?
#
loop_
_entity_poly.entity_id
_entity_poly.type
_entity_poly.pdbx_seq_one_letter_code
_entity_poly.pdbx_strand_id
1 'polypeptide(L)'
;MTPIPIDHTLDRLDRDLLEAIVDNPYECPVIIDTRGIIRFISHYSKDLIGVDPVTAIGRHVKEVIKETNLHEVVETGRAKIGETLFVGGRLQIISRIPLRNREGKIIGAVGKAMLHHESKVMQIQRRLDVLNSKLKYYKDEIKSLKGARVLIGQSDLIQRVKKLALQVSGSDFPVLITGESGTGKETIAYYIHRNSKRADGPFIRVNCAAIPPELIESELFGYEGGAFTGARAQGKPGKFELANNGTILLDEIGDMPLTMQAKLLRVLQDQELERIGGTTTINLDYRLITSTNKGLQEMMGKGTFREDLYYRISSFHIDAPSLRSIPEDIPAVARHLMSILNQEVGSYPTDISDEAMEMLKRYQWPGNVRELKNVLERGLIMARGGQLKPEHLPGRITRFEMLNEGFIRPGGSLRDTLTDVERQIIMDTLRSVGGNRIKAAKILGIHRSSLYEKMKQHNVL
;
A
#
# COMPACT_ATOMS: atom_id res chain seq x y z
N MET A 1 0.18 -50.89 7.43
CA MET A 1 1.65 -51.14 7.50
C MET A 1 1.87 -52.05 8.69
N THR A 2 2.21 -53.31 8.44
CA THR A 2 2.59 -54.30 9.46
C THR A 2 3.90 -53.84 10.13
N PRO A 3 4.00 -53.78 11.47
CA PRO A 3 5.24 -53.40 12.12
C PRO A 3 6.33 -54.46 11.84
N ILE A 4 7.45 -54.00 11.38
CA ILE A 4 8.67 -54.84 11.24
C ILE A 4 9.05 -55.31 12.65
N PRO A 5 9.28 -56.62 12.88
CA PRO A 5 9.70 -57.09 14.20
C PRO A 5 11.12 -56.60 14.50
N ILE A 6 11.20 -55.64 15.44
CA ILE A 6 12.44 -55.01 15.90
C ILE A 6 13.22 -55.92 16.87
N ASP A 7 12.77 -57.15 17.08
CA ASP A 7 13.21 -58.00 18.22
C ASP A 7 14.64 -58.57 18.16
N HIS A 8 15.40 -58.36 17.06
CA HIS A 8 16.75 -58.88 16.93
C HIS A 8 17.82 -57.86 16.56
N THR A 9 17.46 -56.58 16.38
CA THR A 9 18.42 -55.56 15.91
C THR A 9 19.02 -54.71 17.03
N LEU A 10 18.26 -54.44 18.12
CA LEU A 10 18.75 -53.63 19.23
C LEU A 10 19.72 -54.35 20.15
N ASP A 11 19.60 -55.69 20.29
CA ASP A 11 20.54 -56.49 21.10
C ASP A 11 21.94 -56.63 20.44
N ARG A 12 22.09 -56.20 19.19
CA ARG A 12 23.36 -56.16 18.44
C ARG A 12 24.00 -54.79 18.39
N LEU A 13 23.34 -53.74 18.91
CA LEU A 13 23.94 -52.41 19.00
C LEU A 13 24.85 -52.34 20.22
N ASP A 14 26.10 -52.04 19.97
CA ASP A 14 27.07 -51.79 21.03
C ASP A 14 26.59 -50.55 21.85
N ARG A 15 26.87 -50.56 23.13
CA ARG A 15 26.51 -49.47 24.06
C ARG A 15 27.03 -48.13 23.58
N ASP A 16 28.27 -48.10 23.06
CA ASP A 16 28.90 -46.90 22.53
C ASP A 16 28.13 -46.33 21.33
N LEU A 17 27.54 -47.21 20.49
CA LEU A 17 26.76 -46.79 19.36
C LEU A 17 25.37 -46.21 19.78
N LEU A 18 24.77 -46.79 20.80
CA LEU A 18 23.55 -46.26 21.40
C LEU A 18 23.76 -44.90 22.07
N GLU A 19 24.89 -44.76 22.80
CA GLU A 19 25.26 -43.48 23.39
C GLU A 19 25.53 -42.41 22.32
N ALA A 20 26.24 -42.73 21.23
CA ALA A 20 26.47 -41.79 20.11
C ALA A 20 25.18 -41.37 19.37
N ILE A 21 24.18 -42.27 19.27
CA ILE A 21 22.89 -41.96 18.67
C ILE A 21 22.08 -41.03 19.58
N VAL A 22 22.11 -41.28 20.88
CA VAL A 22 21.31 -40.51 21.85
C VAL A 22 21.97 -39.18 22.20
N ASP A 23 23.31 -39.14 22.28
CA ASP A 23 24.09 -37.96 22.68
C ASP A 23 24.96 -37.48 21.52
N ASN A 24 24.41 -36.69 20.62
CA ASN A 24 25.08 -36.11 19.47
C ASN A 24 25.05 -34.58 19.50
N PRO A 25 26.02 -33.89 18.84
CA PRO A 25 26.16 -32.42 18.92
C PRO A 25 25.07 -31.65 18.20
N TYR A 26 24.19 -32.32 17.45
CA TYR A 26 23.13 -31.68 16.64
C TYR A 26 21.77 -31.70 17.33
N GLU A 27 21.60 -32.52 18.37
CA GLU A 27 20.37 -32.63 19.12
C GLU A 27 20.68 -32.59 20.63
N CYS A 28 19.79 -31.96 21.38
CA CYS A 28 19.88 -31.98 22.84
C CYS A 28 18.70 -32.76 23.41
N PRO A 29 18.76 -34.10 23.52
CA PRO A 29 17.73 -34.88 24.15
C PRO A 29 17.71 -34.67 25.65
N VAL A 30 16.49 -34.52 26.19
CA VAL A 30 16.19 -34.54 27.64
C VAL A 30 15.16 -35.63 27.86
N ILE A 31 15.48 -36.64 28.64
CA ILE A 31 14.58 -37.77 28.92
C ILE A 31 14.13 -37.66 30.40
N ILE A 32 12.82 -37.71 30.58
CA ILE A 32 12.18 -37.70 31.93
C ILE A 32 11.42 -39.01 32.19
N ASP A 33 11.30 -39.40 33.46
CA ASP A 33 10.41 -40.47 33.87
C ASP A 33 8.95 -39.98 34.00
N THR A 34 8.05 -40.88 34.43
CA THR A 34 6.62 -40.56 34.62
C THR A 34 6.34 -39.55 35.74
N ARG A 35 7.32 -39.22 36.60
CA ARG A 35 7.24 -38.20 37.62
C ARG A 35 7.85 -36.87 37.19
N GLY A 36 8.30 -36.76 35.96
CA GLY A 36 8.95 -35.56 35.44
C GLY A 36 10.42 -35.38 35.85
N ILE A 37 11.02 -36.43 36.46
CA ILE A 37 12.42 -36.40 36.87
C ILE A 37 13.35 -36.67 35.69
N ILE A 38 14.37 -35.84 35.50
CA ILE A 38 15.37 -35.98 34.43
C ILE A 38 16.19 -37.23 34.69
N ARG A 39 16.16 -38.17 33.76
CA ARG A 39 16.94 -39.42 33.77
C ARG A 39 18.14 -39.38 32.84
N PHE A 40 18.04 -38.57 31.78
CA PHE A 40 19.12 -38.32 30.84
C PHE A 40 19.01 -36.90 30.32
N ILE A 41 20.11 -36.26 30.13
CA ILE A 41 20.27 -34.99 29.41
C ILE A 41 21.59 -35.00 28.66
N SER A 42 21.61 -34.51 27.43
CA SER A 42 22.81 -34.46 26.59
C SER A 42 23.98 -33.72 27.24
N HIS A 43 25.21 -34.20 27.03
CA HIS A 43 26.41 -33.48 27.42
C HIS A 43 26.54 -32.11 26.80
N TYR A 44 25.91 -31.91 25.61
CA TYR A 44 25.90 -30.64 24.89
C TYR A 44 24.84 -29.66 25.44
N SER A 45 24.09 -30.05 26.47
CA SER A 45 23.01 -29.22 27.03
C SER A 45 23.49 -27.87 27.59
N LYS A 46 24.73 -27.80 28.10
CA LYS A 46 25.31 -26.56 28.60
C LYS A 46 25.47 -25.52 27.51
N ASP A 47 25.96 -25.95 26.33
CA ASP A 47 26.19 -25.07 25.18
C ASP A 47 24.91 -24.75 24.40
N LEU A 48 23.95 -25.68 24.40
CA LEU A 48 22.73 -25.61 23.60
C LEU A 48 21.57 -24.93 24.30
N ILE A 49 21.36 -25.23 25.58
CA ILE A 49 20.23 -24.75 26.37
C ILE A 49 20.64 -24.11 27.70
N GLY A 50 21.94 -23.95 27.96
CA GLY A 50 22.45 -23.32 29.17
C GLY A 50 22.30 -24.16 30.45
N VAL A 51 22.09 -25.47 30.34
CA VAL A 51 21.83 -26.37 31.47
C VAL A 51 23.04 -27.29 31.69
N ASP A 52 23.59 -27.29 32.90
CA ASP A 52 24.65 -28.20 33.25
C ASP A 52 24.10 -29.63 33.50
N PRO A 53 24.54 -30.65 32.72
CA PRO A 53 24.00 -32.00 32.77
C PRO A 53 24.23 -32.66 34.15
N VAL A 54 25.32 -32.37 34.81
CA VAL A 54 25.68 -32.99 36.11
C VAL A 54 24.69 -32.56 37.22
N THR A 55 24.29 -31.30 37.19
CA THR A 55 23.39 -30.75 38.22
C THR A 55 21.89 -30.96 37.89
N ALA A 56 21.59 -31.32 36.62
CA ALA A 56 20.21 -31.49 36.14
C ALA A 56 19.63 -32.87 36.38
N ILE A 57 20.48 -33.93 36.31
CA ILE A 57 20.02 -35.32 36.52
C ILE A 57 19.46 -35.52 37.93
N GLY A 58 18.30 -36.20 38.02
CA GLY A 58 17.60 -36.46 39.28
C GLY A 58 16.68 -35.32 39.74
N ARG A 59 16.72 -34.15 39.10
CA ARG A 59 15.86 -33.05 39.43
C ARG A 59 14.58 -33.04 38.53
N HIS A 60 13.55 -32.37 38.99
CA HIS A 60 12.34 -32.22 38.19
C HIS A 60 12.56 -31.25 37.06
N VAL A 61 12.12 -31.61 35.85
CA VAL A 61 12.41 -30.87 34.59
C VAL A 61 11.97 -29.40 34.62
N LYS A 62 10.86 -29.09 35.32
CA LYS A 62 10.40 -27.68 35.49
C LYS A 62 11.34 -26.82 36.33
N GLU A 63 12.11 -27.40 37.24
CA GLU A 63 13.07 -26.67 38.07
C GLU A 63 14.33 -26.32 37.28
N VAL A 64 14.66 -27.14 36.26
CA VAL A 64 15.87 -27.03 35.48
C VAL A 64 15.63 -26.22 34.22
N ILE A 65 14.50 -26.50 33.51
CA ILE A 65 14.10 -25.83 32.29
C ILE A 65 12.72 -25.21 32.53
N LYS A 66 12.67 -23.95 32.95
CA LYS A 66 11.45 -23.27 33.45
C LYS A 66 10.33 -23.22 32.40
N GLU A 67 10.66 -23.12 31.13
CA GLU A 67 9.71 -22.98 30.04
C GLU A 67 9.34 -24.30 29.35
N THR A 68 9.78 -25.44 29.92
CA THR A 68 9.48 -26.75 29.32
C THR A 68 8.09 -27.24 29.67
N ASN A 69 7.35 -27.73 28.68
CA ASN A 69 6.08 -28.44 28.84
C ASN A 69 6.26 -29.95 28.62
N LEU A 70 7.47 -30.47 28.84
CA LEU A 70 7.80 -31.88 28.58
C LEU A 70 7.00 -32.83 29.53
N HIS A 71 6.76 -32.44 30.77
CA HIS A 71 5.96 -33.21 31.75
C HIS A 71 4.50 -33.36 31.30
N GLU A 72 3.89 -32.36 30.58
CA GLU A 72 2.52 -32.46 30.08
C GLU A 72 2.34 -33.60 29.05
N VAL A 73 3.43 -33.94 28.33
CA VAL A 73 3.42 -35.02 27.35
C VAL A 73 3.32 -36.39 28.06
N VAL A 74 3.84 -36.52 29.28
CA VAL A 74 3.66 -37.72 30.10
C VAL A 74 2.21 -37.83 30.55
N GLU A 75 1.59 -36.73 30.98
CA GLU A 75 0.22 -36.69 31.45
C GLU A 75 -0.81 -36.91 30.34
N THR A 76 -0.60 -36.22 29.18
CA THR A 76 -1.58 -36.26 28.08
C THR A 76 -1.34 -37.41 27.11
N GLY A 77 -0.16 -37.98 27.09
CA GLY A 77 0.23 -39.03 26.13
C GLY A 77 0.28 -38.57 24.65
N ARG A 78 0.21 -37.28 24.41
CA ARG A 78 0.20 -36.69 23.05
C ARG A 78 1.55 -36.09 22.74
N ALA A 79 2.12 -36.46 21.58
CA ALA A 79 3.35 -35.84 21.10
C ALA A 79 3.09 -34.39 20.64
N LYS A 80 4.05 -33.50 20.92
CA LYS A 80 4.11 -32.13 20.41
C LYS A 80 5.40 -32.01 19.58
N ILE A 81 5.27 -31.88 18.26
CA ILE A 81 6.37 -31.91 17.31
C ILE A 81 6.50 -30.60 16.59
N GLY A 82 7.73 -30.05 16.50
CA GLY A 82 8.01 -28.85 15.74
C GLY A 82 7.57 -27.53 16.40
N GLU A 83 7.37 -27.52 17.71
CA GLU A 83 7.09 -26.28 18.46
C GLU A 83 8.36 -25.43 18.59
N THR A 84 8.21 -24.11 18.52
CA THR A 84 9.34 -23.20 18.75
C THR A 84 9.38 -22.76 20.21
N LEU A 85 10.57 -22.83 20.80
CA LEU A 85 10.81 -22.38 22.18
C LEU A 85 12.07 -21.53 22.23
N PHE A 86 12.03 -20.45 23.01
CA PHE A 86 13.19 -19.58 23.23
C PHE A 86 13.95 -20.07 24.48
N VAL A 87 15.07 -20.76 24.29
CA VAL A 87 15.87 -21.33 25.37
C VAL A 87 17.35 -20.97 25.17
N GLY A 88 18.01 -20.60 26.27
CA GLY A 88 19.44 -20.22 26.23
C GLY A 88 19.73 -19.00 25.36
N GLY A 89 18.77 -18.06 25.19
CA GLY A 89 18.92 -16.87 24.35
C GLY A 89 18.71 -17.12 22.84
N ARG A 90 18.29 -18.33 22.43
CA ARG A 90 18.12 -18.74 21.03
C ARG A 90 16.75 -19.37 20.79
N LEU A 91 16.17 -19.12 19.62
CA LEU A 91 14.95 -19.78 19.17
C LEU A 91 15.30 -21.20 18.69
N GLN A 92 14.69 -22.20 19.30
CA GLN A 92 14.94 -23.61 18.97
C GLN A 92 13.63 -24.31 18.55
N ILE A 93 13.73 -25.27 17.64
CA ILE A 93 12.63 -26.17 17.30
C ILE A 93 12.70 -27.38 18.22
N ILE A 94 11.64 -27.58 18.97
CA ILE A 94 11.56 -28.64 19.98
C ILE A 94 10.48 -29.65 19.61
N SER A 95 10.82 -30.91 19.75
CA SER A 95 9.86 -32.02 19.68
C SER A 95 9.78 -32.72 21.03
N ARG A 96 8.57 -32.97 21.53
CA ARG A 96 8.30 -33.63 22.78
C ARG A 96 7.48 -34.88 22.51
N ILE A 97 8.00 -36.06 22.81
CA ILE A 97 7.42 -37.33 22.43
C ILE A 97 7.29 -38.22 23.67
N PRO A 98 6.11 -38.83 23.93
CA PRO A 98 5.93 -39.77 25.01
C PRO A 98 6.67 -41.08 24.71
N LEU A 99 7.41 -41.60 25.66
CA LEU A 99 8.08 -42.89 25.61
C LEU A 99 7.13 -43.96 26.14
N ARG A 100 6.94 -45.03 25.37
CA ARG A 100 6.05 -46.15 25.73
C ARG A 100 6.82 -47.46 25.79
N ASN A 101 6.44 -48.33 26.71
CA ASN A 101 6.97 -49.70 26.76
C ASN A 101 6.28 -50.61 25.72
N ARG A 102 6.69 -51.85 25.62
CA ARG A 102 6.12 -52.82 24.68
C ARG A 102 4.61 -53.05 24.86
N GLU A 103 4.07 -52.78 26.01
CA GLU A 103 2.62 -52.90 26.33
C GLU A 103 1.84 -51.61 26.01
N GLY A 104 2.50 -50.58 25.47
CA GLY A 104 1.90 -49.29 25.15
C GLY A 104 1.78 -48.32 26.32
N LYS A 105 2.18 -48.70 27.54
CA LYS A 105 2.13 -47.85 28.73
C LYS A 105 3.23 -46.79 28.69
N ILE A 106 2.88 -45.57 29.04
CA ILE A 106 3.85 -44.45 29.10
C ILE A 106 4.83 -44.70 30.24
N ILE A 107 6.12 -44.69 29.93
CA ILE A 107 7.23 -44.85 30.87
C ILE A 107 8.04 -43.56 31.06
N GLY A 108 7.76 -42.51 30.27
CA GLY A 108 8.44 -41.22 30.34
C GLY A 108 8.16 -40.41 29.10
N ALA A 109 8.96 -39.38 28.89
CA ALA A 109 8.96 -38.57 27.67
C ALA A 109 10.37 -38.16 27.29
N VAL A 110 10.59 -37.92 26.00
CA VAL A 110 11.81 -37.31 25.48
C VAL A 110 11.49 -35.96 24.85
N GLY A 111 12.22 -34.95 25.24
CA GLY A 111 12.29 -33.64 24.57
C GLY A 111 13.57 -33.60 23.75
N LYS A 112 13.47 -33.23 22.47
CA LYS A 112 14.63 -33.02 21.59
C LYS A 112 14.61 -31.58 21.10
N ALA A 113 15.69 -30.84 21.37
CA ALA A 113 15.96 -29.54 20.74
C ALA A 113 16.91 -29.77 19.56
N MET A 114 16.49 -29.38 18.37
CA MET A 114 17.33 -29.48 17.17
C MET A 114 18.07 -28.17 16.93
N LEU A 115 19.38 -28.25 16.79
CA LEU A 115 20.18 -27.16 16.26
C LEU A 115 19.92 -27.00 14.77
N HIS A 116 19.09 -26.03 14.42
CA HIS A 116 19.07 -25.56 13.05
C HIS A 116 20.03 -24.39 12.92
N HIS A 117 20.83 -24.39 11.86
CA HIS A 117 21.56 -23.19 11.45
C HIS A 117 20.57 -22.03 11.43
N GLU A 118 20.74 -21.06 12.34
CA GLU A 118 19.86 -19.88 12.49
C GLU A 118 19.55 -19.22 11.14
N SER A 119 20.48 -19.30 10.18
CA SER A 119 20.31 -18.76 8.83
C SER A 119 19.17 -19.38 8.02
N LYS A 120 18.94 -20.71 8.08
CA LYS A 120 17.90 -21.36 7.27
C LYS A 120 16.48 -21.13 7.81
N VAL A 121 16.31 -21.22 9.13
CA VAL A 121 14.99 -20.96 9.76
C VAL A 121 14.62 -19.50 9.60
N MET A 122 15.55 -18.56 9.81
CA MET A 122 15.34 -17.14 9.56
C MET A 122 15.02 -16.85 8.08
N GLN A 123 15.68 -17.52 7.14
CA GLN A 123 15.37 -17.35 5.71
C GLN A 123 13.94 -17.81 5.38
N ILE A 124 13.52 -18.96 5.91
CA ILE A 124 12.15 -19.46 5.72
C ILE A 124 11.14 -18.50 6.35
N GLN A 125 11.39 -18.04 7.58
CA GLN A 125 10.54 -17.06 8.28
C GLN A 125 10.43 -15.76 7.47
N ARG A 126 11.54 -15.19 7.03
CA ARG A 126 11.57 -14.00 6.17
C ARG A 126 10.76 -14.20 4.88
N ARG A 127 10.88 -15.37 4.25
CA ARG A 127 10.13 -15.69 3.05
C ARG A 127 8.63 -15.80 3.30
N LEU A 128 8.22 -16.37 4.43
CA LEU A 128 6.81 -16.42 4.86
C LEU A 128 6.27 -15.02 5.17
N ASP A 129 7.03 -14.15 5.83
CA ASP A 129 6.61 -12.79 6.16
C ASP A 129 6.43 -11.94 4.89
N VAL A 130 7.33 -12.06 3.92
CA VAL A 130 7.20 -11.42 2.61
C VAL A 130 5.95 -11.94 1.88
N LEU A 131 5.72 -13.25 1.86
CA LEU A 131 4.55 -13.84 1.23
C LEU A 131 3.24 -13.39 1.88
N ASN A 132 3.16 -13.38 3.21
CA ASN A 132 1.99 -12.93 3.96
C ASN A 132 1.73 -11.44 3.73
N SER A 133 2.78 -10.63 3.70
CA SER A 133 2.68 -9.19 3.41
C SER A 133 2.22 -8.94 1.97
N LYS A 134 2.71 -9.72 0.99
CA LYS A 134 2.22 -9.70 -0.40
C LYS A 134 0.75 -10.10 -0.48
N LEU A 135 0.35 -11.19 0.17
CA LEU A 135 -1.06 -11.62 0.21
C LEU A 135 -1.98 -10.57 0.81
N LYS A 136 -1.57 -9.92 1.89
CA LYS A 136 -2.33 -8.82 2.49
C LYS A 136 -2.44 -7.65 1.52
N TYR A 137 -1.30 -7.22 0.93
CA TYR A 137 -1.28 -6.15 -0.05
C TYR A 137 -2.21 -6.46 -1.23
N TYR A 138 -2.13 -7.66 -1.81
CA TYR A 138 -3.01 -8.06 -2.92
C TYR A 138 -4.49 -8.10 -2.54
N LYS A 139 -4.83 -8.57 -1.34
CA LYS A 139 -6.22 -8.53 -0.85
C LYS A 139 -6.75 -7.10 -0.73
N ASP A 140 -5.93 -6.19 -0.22
CA ASP A 140 -6.30 -4.78 -0.08
C ASP A 140 -6.38 -4.11 -1.47
N GLU A 141 -5.49 -4.49 -2.40
CA GLU A 141 -5.49 -4.01 -3.77
C GLU A 141 -6.70 -4.52 -4.58
N ILE A 142 -7.06 -5.79 -4.48
CA ILE A 142 -8.26 -6.35 -5.12
C ILE A 142 -9.52 -5.63 -4.62
N LYS A 143 -9.59 -5.28 -3.35
CA LYS A 143 -10.69 -4.46 -2.82
C LYS A 143 -10.73 -3.05 -3.43
N SER A 144 -9.57 -2.45 -3.70
CA SER A 144 -9.45 -1.13 -4.32
C SER A 144 -9.61 -1.16 -5.84
N LEU A 145 -9.43 -2.33 -6.47
CA LEU A 145 -9.44 -2.55 -7.93
C LEU A 145 -10.84 -2.70 -8.54
N LYS A 146 -11.89 -2.69 -7.77
CA LYS A 146 -13.25 -2.76 -8.34
C LYS A 146 -13.49 -1.56 -9.27
N GLY A 147 -13.00 -1.68 -10.49
CA GLY A 147 -13.43 -0.92 -11.66
C GLY A 147 -12.56 0.22 -12.19
N ALA A 148 -11.49 0.72 -11.51
CA ALA A 148 -11.07 2.11 -11.75
C ALA A 148 -9.77 2.34 -12.57
N ARG A 149 -9.07 1.31 -13.09
CA ARG A 149 -7.73 1.54 -13.67
C ARG A 149 -7.65 1.33 -15.18
N VAL A 150 -8.59 1.93 -15.91
CA VAL A 150 -8.55 1.93 -17.38
C VAL A 150 -8.13 3.33 -17.85
N LEU A 151 -7.12 3.43 -18.71
CA LEU A 151 -6.71 4.69 -19.32
C LEU A 151 -7.66 4.99 -20.49
N ILE A 152 -8.67 5.82 -20.20
CA ILE A 152 -9.74 6.19 -21.13
C ILE A 152 -9.39 7.48 -21.84
N GLY A 153 -9.87 7.61 -23.07
CA GLY A 153 -9.76 8.79 -23.93
C GLY A 153 -9.32 8.45 -25.34
N GLN A 154 -9.70 9.31 -26.26
CA GLN A 154 -9.40 9.23 -27.69
C GLN A 154 -8.76 10.50 -28.21
N SER A 155 -8.63 11.56 -27.39
CA SER A 155 -7.95 12.78 -27.74
C SER A 155 -6.48 12.52 -28.16
N ASP A 156 -5.94 13.35 -29.00
CA ASP A 156 -4.57 13.24 -29.49
C ASP A 156 -3.54 13.21 -28.35
N LEU A 157 -3.79 13.98 -27.27
CA LEU A 157 -2.91 14.03 -26.12
C LEU A 157 -2.92 12.68 -25.37
N ILE A 158 -4.09 12.10 -25.13
CA ILE A 158 -4.19 10.77 -24.48
C ILE A 158 -3.64 9.66 -25.37
N GLN A 159 -3.86 9.73 -26.68
CA GLN A 159 -3.28 8.76 -27.63
C GLN A 159 -1.75 8.83 -27.65
N ARG A 160 -1.16 10.01 -27.57
CA ARG A 160 0.30 10.19 -27.40
C ARG A 160 0.78 9.55 -26.08
N VAL A 161 0.10 9.81 -24.96
CA VAL A 161 0.43 9.19 -23.67
C VAL A 161 0.35 7.66 -23.76
N LYS A 162 -0.72 7.09 -24.34
CA LYS A 162 -0.86 5.64 -24.55
C LYS A 162 0.29 5.07 -25.38
N LYS A 163 0.64 5.72 -26.48
CA LYS A 163 1.73 5.31 -27.38
C LYS A 163 3.07 5.31 -26.63
N LEU A 164 3.40 6.40 -25.92
CA LEU A 164 4.64 6.49 -25.13
C LEU A 164 4.67 5.45 -24.01
N ALA A 165 3.55 5.26 -23.30
CA ALA A 165 3.42 4.25 -22.25
C ALA A 165 3.64 2.82 -22.79
N LEU A 166 3.10 2.48 -23.96
CA LEU A 166 3.33 1.19 -24.61
C LEU A 166 4.79 1.02 -25.06
N GLN A 167 5.39 2.06 -25.65
CA GLN A 167 6.79 2.00 -26.06
C GLN A 167 7.73 1.71 -24.90
N VAL A 168 7.54 2.40 -23.75
CA VAL A 168 8.39 2.19 -22.59
C VAL A 168 8.08 0.89 -21.84
N SER A 169 6.88 0.34 -22.02
CA SER A 169 6.45 -0.90 -21.31
C SER A 169 7.35 -2.10 -21.65
N GLY A 170 7.92 -2.16 -22.84
CA GLY A 170 8.83 -3.22 -23.28
C GLY A 170 10.21 -3.20 -22.62
N SER A 171 10.56 -2.14 -21.89
CA SER A 171 11.86 -1.95 -21.23
C SER A 171 11.71 -1.82 -19.71
N ASP A 172 12.81 -1.97 -18.96
CA ASP A 172 12.86 -1.74 -17.52
C ASP A 172 13.39 -0.35 -17.15
N PHE A 173 13.50 0.58 -18.11
CA PHE A 173 13.93 1.94 -17.83
C PHE A 173 13.00 2.62 -16.80
N PRO A 174 13.56 3.40 -15.86
CA PRO A 174 12.79 4.24 -14.97
C PRO A 174 11.90 5.23 -15.74
N VAL A 175 10.67 5.40 -15.28
CA VAL A 175 9.69 6.32 -15.88
C VAL A 175 9.30 7.38 -14.89
N LEU A 176 9.40 8.64 -15.28
CA LEU A 176 8.87 9.79 -14.53
C LEU A 176 7.56 10.25 -15.19
N ILE A 177 6.48 10.28 -14.41
CA ILE A 177 5.19 10.79 -14.85
C ILE A 177 4.92 12.12 -14.15
N THR A 178 4.80 13.20 -14.91
CA THR A 178 4.46 14.53 -14.39
C THR A 178 3.02 14.90 -14.74
N GLY A 179 2.46 15.87 -14.05
CA GLY A 179 1.13 16.40 -14.31
C GLY A 179 0.42 16.82 -13.04
N GLU A 180 -0.63 17.63 -13.19
CA GLU A 180 -1.42 18.16 -12.07
C GLU A 180 -1.98 17.05 -11.16
N SER A 181 -2.35 17.44 -9.94
CA SER A 181 -3.02 16.51 -9.03
C SER A 181 -4.35 16.05 -9.63
N GLY A 182 -4.62 14.72 -9.54
CA GLY A 182 -5.87 14.15 -10.01
C GLY A 182 -5.96 13.88 -11.53
N THR A 183 -4.89 14.03 -12.31
CA THR A 183 -4.86 13.74 -13.77
C THR A 183 -4.85 12.25 -14.11
N GLY A 184 -4.67 11.37 -13.11
CA GLY A 184 -4.62 9.92 -13.35
C GLY A 184 -3.20 9.38 -13.59
N LYS A 185 -2.16 10.02 -13.06
CA LYS A 185 -0.75 9.55 -13.12
C LYS A 185 -0.62 8.09 -12.68
N GLU A 186 -1.34 7.69 -11.64
CA GLU A 186 -1.38 6.30 -11.18
C GLU A 186 -1.97 5.35 -12.22
N THR A 187 -3.01 5.77 -12.94
CA THR A 187 -3.63 4.98 -14.03
C THR A 187 -2.64 4.77 -15.18
N ILE A 188 -1.86 5.81 -15.52
CA ILE A 188 -0.79 5.70 -16.55
C ILE A 188 0.29 4.73 -16.08
N ALA A 189 0.73 4.81 -14.82
CA ALA A 189 1.73 3.89 -14.25
C ALA A 189 1.23 2.44 -14.27
N TYR A 190 -0.02 2.21 -13.92
CA TYR A 190 -0.63 0.88 -13.97
C TYR A 190 -0.77 0.37 -15.41
N TYR A 191 -1.12 1.25 -16.36
CA TYR A 191 -1.17 0.90 -17.78
C TYR A 191 0.21 0.45 -18.30
N ILE A 192 1.30 1.14 -17.90
CA ILE A 192 2.68 0.73 -18.21
C ILE A 192 2.98 -0.64 -17.62
N HIS A 193 2.68 -0.87 -16.35
CA HIS A 193 2.91 -2.16 -15.69
C HIS A 193 2.18 -3.30 -16.40
N ARG A 194 0.88 -3.15 -16.68
CA ARG A 194 0.03 -4.18 -17.31
C ARG A 194 0.48 -4.57 -18.72
N ASN A 195 1.16 -3.67 -19.43
CA ASN A 195 1.69 -3.92 -20.78
C ASN A 195 3.19 -4.28 -20.76
N SER A 196 3.79 -4.50 -19.60
CA SER A 196 5.20 -4.84 -19.44
C SER A 196 5.44 -6.35 -19.29
N LYS A 197 6.71 -6.75 -19.38
CA LYS A 197 7.15 -8.13 -19.07
C LYS A 197 6.87 -8.53 -17.60
N ARG A 198 6.57 -7.56 -16.74
CA ARG A 198 6.30 -7.74 -15.30
C ARG A 198 4.81 -7.66 -14.97
N ALA A 199 3.91 -7.79 -15.95
CA ALA A 199 2.46 -7.64 -15.80
C ALA A 199 1.84 -8.62 -14.79
N ASP A 200 2.44 -9.80 -14.64
CA ASP A 200 2.02 -10.83 -13.68
C ASP A 200 2.68 -10.66 -12.29
N GLY A 201 3.66 -9.76 -12.19
CA GLY A 201 4.34 -9.44 -10.94
C GLY A 201 3.58 -8.43 -10.07
N PRO A 202 4.08 -8.16 -8.86
CA PRO A 202 3.47 -7.17 -7.97
C PRO A 202 3.54 -5.75 -8.54
N PHE A 203 2.45 -4.99 -8.38
CA PHE A 203 2.43 -3.54 -8.58
C PHE A 203 2.31 -2.84 -7.23
N ILE A 204 3.43 -2.42 -6.66
CA ILE A 204 3.49 -1.82 -5.32
C ILE A 204 3.44 -0.30 -5.43
N ARG A 205 2.43 0.32 -4.79
CA ARG A 205 2.27 1.77 -4.76
C ARG A 205 2.71 2.33 -3.41
N VAL A 206 3.45 3.41 -3.47
CA VAL A 206 3.87 4.18 -2.30
C VAL A 206 3.61 5.65 -2.58
N ASN A 207 2.74 6.27 -1.81
CA ASN A 207 2.53 7.71 -1.85
C ASN A 207 3.47 8.36 -0.82
N CYS A 208 4.51 9.04 -1.29
CA CYS A 208 5.54 9.65 -0.44
C CYS A 208 4.99 10.79 0.43
N ALA A 209 3.96 11.50 -0.04
CA ALA A 209 3.33 12.57 0.72
C ALA A 209 2.42 12.06 1.86
N ALA A 210 1.92 10.82 1.76
CA ALA A 210 1.00 10.25 2.75
C ALA A 210 1.72 9.57 3.94
N ILE A 211 3.03 9.36 3.85
CA ILE A 211 3.82 8.71 4.89
C ILE A 211 4.55 9.79 5.72
N PRO A 212 4.41 9.79 7.05
CA PRO A 212 5.20 10.66 7.91
C PRO A 212 6.71 10.51 7.63
N PRO A 213 7.48 11.62 7.60
CA PRO A 213 8.91 11.59 7.28
C PRO A 213 9.72 10.59 8.10
N GLU A 214 9.37 10.39 9.37
CA GLU A 214 10.04 9.48 10.31
C GLU A 214 9.79 8.00 9.97
N LEU A 215 8.71 7.70 9.26
CA LEU A 215 8.30 6.34 8.93
C LEU A 215 8.65 5.94 7.49
N ILE A 216 8.95 6.90 6.62
CA ILE A 216 9.16 6.64 5.19
C ILE A 216 10.30 5.65 4.95
N GLU A 217 11.36 5.74 5.74
CA GLU A 217 12.50 4.83 5.66
C GLU A 217 12.10 3.38 6.00
N SER A 218 11.42 3.20 7.13
CA SER A 218 10.96 1.87 7.57
C SER A 218 9.90 1.27 6.65
N GLU A 219 9.07 2.10 6.02
CA GLU A 219 8.09 1.63 5.04
C GLU A 219 8.74 1.23 3.72
N LEU A 220 9.68 2.01 3.20
CA LEU A 220 10.35 1.72 1.92
C LEU A 220 11.30 0.54 2.03
N PHE A 221 12.17 0.53 3.05
CA PHE A 221 13.29 -0.39 3.15
C PHE A 221 13.08 -1.53 4.14
N GLY A 222 12.07 -1.42 5.03
CA GLY A 222 11.81 -2.42 6.06
C GLY A 222 12.78 -2.32 7.24
N TYR A 223 12.57 -3.16 8.25
CA TYR A 223 13.40 -3.21 9.44
C TYR A 223 13.47 -4.61 10.02
N GLU A 224 14.57 -4.92 10.69
CA GLU A 224 14.74 -6.15 11.46
C GLU A 224 14.10 -6.04 12.85
N GLY A 225 13.80 -7.19 13.47
CA GLY A 225 13.25 -7.21 14.81
C GLY A 225 14.15 -6.48 15.82
N GLY A 226 13.56 -5.57 16.61
CA GLY A 226 14.31 -4.79 17.61
C GLY A 226 15.13 -3.62 17.07
N ALA A 227 15.00 -3.25 15.80
CA ALA A 227 15.76 -2.15 15.18
C ALA A 227 15.55 -0.78 15.84
N PHE A 228 14.39 -0.56 16.45
CA PHE A 228 14.06 0.66 17.20
C PHE A 228 12.94 0.40 18.23
N THR A 229 12.71 1.34 19.14
CA THR A 229 11.63 1.24 20.13
C THR A 229 10.26 1.22 19.46
N GLY A 230 9.49 0.13 19.65
CA GLY A 230 8.22 -0.10 18.98
C GLY A 230 8.31 -0.95 17.70
N ALA A 231 9.51 -1.37 17.29
CA ALA A 231 9.67 -2.34 16.20
C ALA A 231 9.04 -3.68 16.58
N ARG A 232 8.39 -4.33 15.60
CA ARG A 232 7.84 -5.69 15.80
C ARG A 232 9.00 -6.67 16.03
N ALA A 233 8.82 -7.63 16.92
CA ALA A 233 9.86 -8.64 17.21
C ALA A 233 10.29 -9.43 15.95
N GLN A 234 9.41 -9.61 14.99
CA GLN A 234 9.68 -10.32 13.73
C GLN A 234 10.21 -9.41 12.61
N GLY A 235 10.37 -8.10 12.85
CA GLY A 235 10.69 -7.13 11.80
C GLY A 235 9.52 -6.88 10.84
N LYS A 236 9.81 -6.20 9.71
CA LYS A 236 8.84 -5.92 8.64
C LYS A 236 9.56 -5.81 7.30
N PRO A 237 9.12 -6.50 6.24
CA PRO A 237 9.65 -6.30 4.90
C PRO A 237 9.31 -4.91 4.36
N GLY A 238 10.24 -4.31 3.61
CA GLY A 238 10.04 -3.02 2.96
C GLY A 238 9.23 -3.11 1.66
N LYS A 239 8.74 -1.96 1.19
CA LYS A 239 7.99 -1.87 -0.08
C LYS A 239 8.83 -2.30 -1.29
N PHE A 240 10.13 -2.06 -1.29
CA PHE A 240 11.04 -2.53 -2.33
C PHE A 240 11.12 -4.07 -2.37
N GLU A 241 11.20 -4.72 -1.21
CA GLU A 241 11.16 -6.20 -1.14
C GLU A 241 9.83 -6.77 -1.65
N LEU A 242 8.71 -6.10 -1.32
CA LEU A 242 7.39 -6.49 -1.80
C LEU A 242 7.25 -6.32 -3.32
N ALA A 243 7.97 -5.35 -3.91
CA ALA A 243 7.98 -5.06 -5.33
C ALA A 243 8.90 -5.99 -6.14
N ASN A 244 9.65 -6.88 -5.49
CA ASN A 244 10.59 -7.76 -6.15
C ASN A 244 9.93 -8.62 -7.24
N ASN A 245 10.56 -8.72 -8.43
CA ASN A 245 10.03 -9.28 -9.67
C ASN A 245 8.77 -8.57 -10.21
N GLY A 246 8.55 -7.31 -9.82
CA GLY A 246 7.40 -6.52 -10.22
C GLY A 246 7.73 -5.08 -10.52
N THR A 247 6.81 -4.19 -10.18
CA THR A 247 6.93 -2.73 -10.39
C THR A 247 6.63 -1.99 -9.10
N ILE A 248 7.46 -1.00 -8.76
CA ILE A 248 7.18 -0.05 -7.69
C ILE A 248 6.83 1.31 -8.28
N LEU A 249 5.72 1.90 -7.83
CA LEU A 249 5.33 3.28 -8.10
C LEU A 249 5.58 4.13 -6.86
N LEU A 250 6.50 5.10 -6.97
CA LEU A 250 6.70 6.15 -5.97
C LEU A 250 5.92 7.39 -6.41
N ASP A 251 4.72 7.54 -5.86
CA ASP A 251 3.85 8.68 -6.15
C ASP A 251 4.23 9.87 -5.27
N GLU A 252 4.12 11.07 -5.82
CA GLU A 252 4.53 12.35 -5.22
C GLU A 252 6.00 12.33 -4.74
N ILE A 253 6.91 11.89 -5.62
CA ILE A 253 8.35 11.78 -5.33
C ILE A 253 8.98 13.12 -4.90
N GLY A 254 8.42 14.25 -5.37
CA GLY A 254 8.84 15.59 -4.96
C GLY A 254 8.56 15.94 -3.49
N ASP A 255 7.81 15.11 -2.76
CA ASP A 255 7.58 15.26 -1.33
C ASP A 255 8.57 14.47 -0.46
N MET A 256 9.48 13.71 -1.08
CA MET A 256 10.46 12.91 -0.37
C MET A 256 11.54 13.79 0.29
N PRO A 257 11.83 13.62 1.59
CA PRO A 257 12.91 14.34 2.28
C PRO A 257 14.28 14.11 1.63
N LEU A 258 15.16 15.13 1.64
CA LEU A 258 16.50 15.06 1.03
C LEU A 258 17.34 13.90 1.55
N THR A 259 17.26 13.59 2.84
CA THR A 259 17.95 12.45 3.47
C THR A 259 17.51 11.12 2.86
N MET A 260 16.22 11.01 2.54
CA MET A 260 15.64 9.82 1.92
C MET A 260 15.96 9.71 0.43
N GLN A 261 16.05 10.86 -0.27
CA GLN A 261 16.48 10.89 -1.67
C GLN A 261 17.87 10.30 -1.85
N ALA A 262 18.81 10.55 -0.92
CA ALA A 262 20.15 9.97 -0.95
C ALA A 262 20.14 8.43 -0.74
N LYS A 263 19.30 7.93 0.18
CA LYS A 263 19.15 6.49 0.41
C LYS A 263 18.48 5.80 -0.78
N LEU A 264 17.44 6.42 -1.32
CA LEU A 264 16.77 5.92 -2.51
C LEU A 264 17.76 5.80 -3.69
N LEU A 265 18.58 6.82 -3.91
CA LEU A 265 19.58 6.80 -4.98
C LEU A 265 20.50 5.57 -4.89
N ARG A 266 20.99 5.22 -3.69
CA ARG A 266 21.82 4.02 -3.48
C ARG A 266 21.09 2.76 -3.91
N VAL A 267 19.85 2.56 -3.45
CA VAL A 267 19.02 1.40 -3.82
C VAL A 267 18.77 1.33 -5.34
N LEU A 268 18.63 2.50 -6.01
CA LEU A 268 18.44 2.55 -7.46
C LEU A 268 19.73 2.27 -8.25
N GLN A 269 20.91 2.54 -7.68
CA GLN A 269 22.21 2.30 -8.31
C GLN A 269 22.66 0.84 -8.14
N ASP A 270 22.58 0.35 -6.90
CA ASP A 270 23.16 -0.94 -6.52
C ASP A 270 22.15 -2.10 -6.72
N GLN A 271 20.86 -1.81 -6.82
CA GLN A 271 19.76 -2.80 -6.81
C GLN A 271 19.82 -3.72 -5.59
N GLU A 272 20.34 -3.21 -4.51
CA GLU A 272 20.51 -3.90 -3.24
C GLU A 272 19.90 -3.09 -2.10
N LEU A 273 19.48 -3.79 -1.08
CA LEU A 273 18.80 -3.21 0.09
C LEU A 273 19.29 -3.88 1.37
N GLU A 274 19.55 -3.09 2.40
CA GLU A 274 19.68 -3.55 3.78
C GLU A 274 18.50 -3.01 4.60
N ARG A 275 17.90 -3.88 5.41
CA ARG A 275 16.84 -3.45 6.34
C ARG A 275 17.43 -2.60 7.46
N ILE A 276 16.63 -1.69 8.02
CA ILE A 276 17.04 -0.90 9.18
C ILE A 276 17.38 -1.85 10.34
N GLY A 277 18.59 -1.67 10.93
CA GLY A 277 19.11 -2.52 11.98
C GLY A 277 19.60 -3.90 11.53
N GLY A 278 19.59 -4.19 10.24
CA GLY A 278 20.12 -5.41 9.64
C GLY A 278 21.48 -5.21 8.99
N THR A 279 22.20 -6.32 8.76
CA THR A 279 23.47 -6.35 8.03
C THR A 279 23.41 -7.26 6.79
N THR A 280 22.23 -7.79 6.49
CA THR A 280 22.05 -8.72 5.37
C THR A 280 21.62 -7.92 4.13
N THR A 281 22.42 -8.00 3.09
CA THR A 281 22.12 -7.43 1.77
C THR A 281 21.06 -8.27 1.06
N ILE A 282 20.03 -7.63 0.53
CA ILE A 282 18.94 -8.23 -0.21
C ILE A 282 18.99 -7.71 -1.64
N ASN A 283 19.23 -8.60 -2.61
CA ASN A 283 19.20 -8.25 -4.02
C ASN A 283 17.76 -8.04 -4.48
N LEU A 284 17.54 -6.98 -5.25
CA LEU A 284 16.24 -6.55 -5.75
C LEU A 284 16.20 -6.58 -7.27
N ASP A 285 15.11 -7.13 -7.81
CA ASP A 285 14.79 -7.06 -9.23
C ASP A 285 13.42 -6.41 -9.40
N TYR A 286 13.38 -5.12 -9.68
CA TYR A 286 12.14 -4.36 -9.82
C TYR A 286 12.21 -3.32 -10.94
N ARG A 287 11.07 -2.92 -11.44
CA ARG A 287 10.92 -1.76 -12.31
C ARG A 287 10.45 -0.55 -11.49
N LEU A 288 11.08 0.61 -11.71
CA LEU A 288 10.70 1.86 -11.06
C LEU A 288 9.81 2.71 -11.96
N ILE A 289 8.70 3.20 -11.41
CA ILE A 289 7.91 4.30 -11.95
C ILE A 289 7.81 5.36 -10.85
N THR A 290 7.99 6.62 -11.18
CA THR A 290 7.83 7.75 -10.26
C THR A 290 6.78 8.70 -10.79
N SER A 291 6.07 9.39 -9.89
CA SER A 291 5.10 10.42 -10.29
C SER A 291 5.17 11.63 -9.37
N THR A 292 4.85 12.81 -9.92
CA THR A 292 4.80 14.05 -9.16
C THR A 292 3.94 15.10 -9.85
N ASN A 293 3.38 16.02 -9.07
CA ASN A 293 2.75 17.25 -9.55
C ASN A 293 3.66 18.48 -9.40
N LYS A 294 4.87 18.30 -8.85
CA LYS A 294 5.83 19.39 -8.60
C LYS A 294 6.84 19.53 -9.73
N GLY A 295 7.31 20.75 -9.95
CA GLY A 295 8.39 21.05 -10.90
C GLY A 295 9.74 20.64 -10.30
N LEU A 296 10.20 19.41 -10.57
CA LEU A 296 11.46 18.89 -10.02
C LEU A 296 12.67 19.73 -10.44
N GLN A 297 12.67 20.32 -11.64
CA GLN A 297 13.74 21.20 -12.11
C GLN A 297 13.84 22.46 -11.26
N GLU A 298 12.71 23.07 -10.90
CA GLU A 298 12.67 24.21 -10.01
C GLU A 298 13.13 23.83 -8.59
N MET A 299 12.75 22.65 -8.12
CA MET A 299 13.18 22.13 -6.82
C MET A 299 14.68 21.85 -6.76
N MET A 300 15.30 21.40 -7.85
CA MET A 300 16.77 21.27 -7.97
C MET A 300 17.45 22.62 -7.83
N GLY A 301 16.95 23.65 -8.53
CA GLY A 301 17.46 25.02 -8.40
C GLY A 301 17.37 25.59 -6.99
N LYS A 302 16.37 25.14 -6.19
CA LYS A 302 16.20 25.52 -4.77
C LYS A 302 16.95 24.60 -3.80
N GLY A 303 17.64 23.56 -4.28
CA GLY A 303 18.35 22.60 -3.44
C GLY A 303 17.43 21.68 -2.63
N THR A 304 16.13 21.57 -2.96
CA THR A 304 15.14 20.71 -2.28
C THR A 304 14.92 19.36 -2.97
N PHE A 305 15.52 19.14 -4.14
CA PHE A 305 15.58 17.88 -4.83
C PHE A 305 16.98 17.65 -5.39
N ARG A 306 17.51 16.43 -5.29
CA ARG A 306 18.87 16.09 -5.74
C ARG A 306 18.91 15.91 -7.26
N GLU A 307 19.93 16.48 -7.88
CA GLU A 307 20.14 16.40 -9.31
C GLU A 307 20.50 14.98 -9.78
N ASP A 308 21.32 14.27 -9.00
CA ASP A 308 21.72 12.89 -9.29
C ASP A 308 20.52 11.91 -9.28
N LEU A 309 19.59 12.09 -8.33
CA LEU A 309 18.36 11.32 -8.29
C LEU A 309 17.46 11.66 -9.48
N TYR A 310 17.33 12.94 -9.84
CA TYR A 310 16.51 13.36 -10.97
C TYR A 310 16.92 12.64 -12.26
N TYR A 311 18.22 12.66 -12.61
CA TYR A 311 18.68 11.97 -13.82
C TYR A 311 18.51 10.45 -13.76
N ARG A 312 18.55 9.86 -12.56
CA ARG A 312 18.33 8.41 -12.41
C ARG A 312 16.87 8.00 -12.62
N ILE A 313 15.89 8.82 -12.21
CA ILE A 313 14.46 8.51 -12.33
C ILE A 313 13.81 9.03 -13.61
N SER A 314 14.42 10.00 -14.31
CA SER A 314 13.84 10.68 -15.48
C SER A 314 14.34 10.13 -16.81
N SER A 315 14.77 8.86 -16.85
CA SER A 315 15.24 8.22 -18.09
C SER A 315 14.19 8.23 -19.21
N PHE A 316 12.92 8.12 -18.83
CA PHE A 316 11.80 8.29 -19.74
C PHE A 316 10.73 9.16 -19.06
N HIS A 317 10.25 10.18 -19.78
CA HIS A 317 9.33 11.17 -19.23
C HIS A 317 7.98 11.14 -19.94
N ILE A 318 6.88 11.14 -19.17
CA ILE A 318 5.51 11.19 -19.66
C ILE A 318 4.76 12.28 -18.92
N ASP A 319 4.17 13.23 -19.69
CA ASP A 319 3.31 14.26 -19.13
C ASP A 319 1.84 13.81 -19.19
N ALA A 320 1.20 13.75 -18.03
CA ALA A 320 -0.23 13.48 -17.90
C ALA A 320 -1.04 14.76 -18.17
N PRO A 321 -1.84 14.81 -19.24
CA PRO A 321 -2.60 16.01 -19.58
C PRO A 321 -3.64 16.33 -18.51
N SER A 322 -3.89 17.64 -18.31
CA SER A 322 -4.99 18.09 -17.47
C SER A 322 -6.34 17.81 -18.16
N LEU A 323 -7.39 17.61 -17.38
CA LEU A 323 -8.73 17.28 -17.90
C LEU A 323 -9.29 18.39 -18.79
N ARG A 324 -9.00 19.66 -18.48
CA ARG A 324 -9.39 20.83 -19.30
C ARG A 324 -8.68 20.88 -20.65
N SER A 325 -7.56 20.20 -20.84
CA SER A 325 -6.85 20.13 -22.12
C SER A 325 -7.37 19.02 -23.04
N ILE A 326 -8.29 18.20 -22.56
CA ILE A 326 -8.89 17.06 -23.27
C ILE A 326 -10.42 17.03 -23.10
N PRO A 327 -11.15 18.15 -23.38
CA PRO A 327 -12.58 18.24 -23.11
C PRO A 327 -13.41 17.20 -23.86
N GLU A 328 -12.94 16.75 -25.03
CA GLU A 328 -13.56 15.69 -25.83
C GLU A 328 -13.57 14.32 -25.15
N ASP A 329 -12.66 14.07 -24.20
CA ASP A 329 -12.58 12.81 -23.45
C ASP A 329 -13.47 12.83 -22.20
N ILE A 330 -13.89 14.00 -21.72
CA ILE A 330 -14.70 14.14 -20.50
C ILE A 330 -15.96 13.25 -20.52
N PRO A 331 -16.75 13.17 -21.61
CA PRO A 331 -17.91 12.31 -21.65
C PRO A 331 -17.60 10.81 -21.45
N ALA A 332 -16.51 10.34 -22.07
CA ALA A 332 -16.08 8.95 -21.94
C ALA A 332 -15.60 8.63 -20.51
N VAL A 333 -14.82 9.54 -19.92
CA VAL A 333 -14.33 9.45 -18.54
C VAL A 333 -15.49 9.51 -17.55
N ALA A 334 -16.42 10.44 -17.73
CA ALA A 334 -17.58 10.62 -16.84
C ALA A 334 -18.51 9.38 -16.86
N ARG A 335 -18.84 8.85 -18.05
CA ARG A 335 -19.66 7.62 -18.16
C ARG A 335 -18.97 6.42 -17.52
N HIS A 336 -17.67 6.26 -17.70
CA HIS A 336 -16.91 5.19 -17.05
C HIS A 336 -16.92 5.32 -15.54
N LEU A 337 -16.63 6.50 -15.01
CA LEU A 337 -16.71 6.77 -13.57
C LEU A 337 -18.10 6.49 -13.02
N MET A 338 -19.15 6.93 -13.74
CA MET A 338 -20.53 6.67 -13.35
C MET A 338 -20.86 5.17 -13.33
N SER A 339 -20.36 4.39 -14.30
CA SER A 339 -20.55 2.93 -14.32
C SER A 339 -19.93 2.24 -13.10
N ILE A 340 -18.76 2.71 -12.64
CA ILE A 340 -18.11 2.21 -11.42
C ILE A 340 -18.91 2.57 -10.19
N LEU A 341 -19.31 3.85 -10.07
CA LEU A 341 -20.08 4.35 -8.93
C LEU A 341 -21.43 3.64 -8.80
N ASN A 342 -22.11 3.37 -9.91
CA ASN A 342 -23.37 2.61 -9.93
C ASN A 342 -23.17 1.17 -9.38
N GLN A 343 -22.03 0.52 -9.66
CA GLN A 343 -21.72 -0.80 -9.12
C GLN A 343 -21.38 -0.77 -7.61
N GLU A 344 -20.69 0.29 -7.16
CA GLU A 344 -20.30 0.44 -5.75
C GLU A 344 -21.48 0.73 -4.83
N VAL A 345 -22.39 1.58 -5.27
CA VAL A 345 -23.54 2.05 -4.45
C VAL A 345 -24.69 1.05 -4.45
N GLY A 346 -24.72 0.11 -5.43
CA GLY A 346 -25.79 -0.90 -5.54
C GLY A 346 -27.19 -0.30 -5.74
N SER A 347 -27.28 0.99 -6.04
CA SER A 347 -28.50 1.75 -6.29
C SER A 347 -28.90 1.64 -7.75
N TYR A 348 -30.09 2.12 -8.08
CA TYR A 348 -30.59 2.18 -9.45
C TYR A 348 -29.58 2.88 -10.37
N PRO A 349 -29.30 2.33 -11.55
CA PRO A 349 -28.34 2.92 -12.48
C PRO A 349 -28.77 4.34 -12.84
N THR A 350 -27.85 5.28 -12.65
CA THR A 350 -28.03 6.70 -12.96
C THR A 350 -27.23 7.02 -14.21
N ASP A 351 -27.86 7.66 -15.19
CA ASP A 351 -27.19 8.21 -16.37
C ASP A 351 -27.03 9.73 -16.24
N ILE A 352 -26.25 10.34 -17.13
CA ILE A 352 -25.98 11.78 -17.14
C ILE A 352 -26.80 12.40 -18.28
N SER A 353 -27.60 13.46 -18.00
CA SER A 353 -28.32 14.17 -19.03
C SER A 353 -27.38 14.92 -19.96
N ASP A 354 -27.83 15.16 -21.21
CA ASP A 354 -27.00 15.85 -22.20
C ASP A 354 -26.65 17.27 -21.74
N GLU A 355 -27.57 17.97 -21.09
CA GLU A 355 -27.33 19.31 -20.55
C GLU A 355 -26.29 19.29 -19.44
N ALA A 356 -26.34 18.31 -18.52
CA ALA A 356 -25.33 18.15 -17.47
C ALA A 356 -23.98 17.79 -18.07
N MET A 357 -23.97 16.94 -19.10
CA MET A 357 -22.73 16.54 -19.79
C MET A 357 -22.06 17.74 -20.48
N GLU A 358 -22.80 18.62 -21.14
CA GLU A 358 -22.23 19.82 -21.76
C GLU A 358 -21.64 20.77 -20.70
N MET A 359 -22.27 20.91 -19.54
CA MET A 359 -21.72 21.68 -18.42
C MET A 359 -20.41 21.06 -17.90
N LEU A 360 -20.38 19.72 -17.78
CA LEU A 360 -19.15 19.01 -17.37
C LEU A 360 -18.02 19.20 -18.38
N LYS A 361 -18.27 19.23 -19.68
CA LYS A 361 -17.27 19.44 -20.74
C LYS A 361 -16.64 20.82 -20.69
N ARG A 362 -17.41 21.86 -20.34
CA ARG A 362 -16.95 23.26 -20.36
C ARG A 362 -16.24 23.68 -19.08
N TYR A 363 -16.43 22.98 -17.98
CA TYR A 363 -15.81 23.33 -16.69
C TYR A 363 -14.30 23.07 -16.69
N GLN A 364 -13.55 23.90 -15.95
CA GLN A 364 -12.06 23.92 -15.99
C GLN A 364 -11.38 22.79 -15.19
N TRP A 365 -12.09 22.10 -14.35
CA TRP A 365 -11.61 20.96 -13.56
C TRP A 365 -10.26 21.19 -12.86
N PRO A 366 -10.12 22.14 -11.92
CA PRO A 366 -8.86 22.37 -11.21
C PRO A 366 -8.39 21.12 -10.43
N GLY A 367 -9.28 20.25 -9.99
CA GLY A 367 -8.98 18.97 -9.37
C GLY A 367 -9.00 17.77 -10.35
N ASN A 368 -9.07 18.03 -11.65
CA ASN A 368 -9.02 17.03 -12.73
C ASN A 368 -10.02 15.86 -12.52
N VAL A 369 -9.61 14.63 -12.83
CA VAL A 369 -10.46 13.42 -12.73
C VAL A 369 -10.90 13.13 -11.29
N ARG A 370 -10.06 13.50 -10.30
CA ARG A 370 -10.42 13.34 -8.87
C ARG A 370 -11.61 14.24 -8.50
N GLU A 371 -11.63 15.47 -8.98
CA GLU A 371 -12.76 16.39 -8.77
C GLU A 371 -13.99 15.91 -9.54
N LEU A 372 -13.83 15.50 -10.80
CA LEU A 372 -14.92 14.95 -11.60
C LEU A 372 -15.58 13.75 -10.90
N LYS A 373 -14.79 12.80 -10.38
CA LYS A 373 -15.31 11.65 -9.62
C LYS A 373 -16.16 12.10 -8.43
N ASN A 374 -15.66 13.04 -7.62
CA ASN A 374 -16.38 13.55 -6.44
C ASN A 374 -17.70 14.25 -6.82
N VAL A 375 -17.70 14.99 -7.94
CA VAL A 375 -18.91 15.66 -8.46
C VAL A 375 -19.94 14.62 -8.90
N LEU A 376 -19.54 13.60 -9.63
CA LEU A 376 -20.41 12.53 -10.08
C LEU A 376 -20.95 11.69 -8.92
N GLU A 377 -20.13 11.37 -7.93
CA GLU A 377 -20.53 10.65 -6.71
C GLU A 377 -21.61 11.41 -5.94
N ARG A 378 -21.41 12.71 -5.74
CA ARG A 378 -22.43 13.57 -5.13
C ARG A 378 -23.70 13.65 -5.99
N GLY A 379 -23.55 13.82 -7.29
CA GLY A 379 -24.66 13.87 -8.23
C GLY A 379 -25.49 12.58 -8.24
N LEU A 380 -24.85 11.42 -8.15
CA LEU A 380 -25.49 10.11 -8.04
C LEU A 380 -26.42 10.03 -6.82
N ILE A 381 -25.93 10.48 -5.66
CA ILE A 381 -26.69 10.51 -4.40
C ILE A 381 -27.90 11.43 -4.53
N MET A 382 -27.73 12.60 -5.17
CA MET A 382 -28.79 13.59 -5.32
C MET A 382 -29.85 13.17 -6.34
N ALA A 383 -29.47 12.46 -7.41
CA ALA A 383 -30.34 11.98 -8.47
C ALA A 383 -31.27 10.84 -8.02
N ARG A 384 -30.99 10.15 -6.91
CA ARG A 384 -31.83 9.08 -6.31
C ARG A 384 -32.31 8.03 -7.30
N GLY A 385 -31.46 7.60 -8.22
CA GLY A 385 -31.79 6.61 -9.25
C GLY A 385 -32.41 7.18 -10.51
N GLY A 386 -32.62 8.50 -10.59
CA GLY A 386 -32.97 9.21 -11.81
C GLY A 386 -31.76 9.65 -12.61
N GLN A 387 -31.96 10.43 -13.66
CA GLN A 387 -30.91 11.00 -14.48
C GLN A 387 -30.19 12.13 -13.72
N LEU A 388 -28.83 12.18 -13.80
CA LEU A 388 -28.06 13.29 -13.27
C LEU A 388 -28.27 14.53 -14.14
N LYS A 389 -28.96 15.53 -13.59
CA LYS A 389 -29.33 16.79 -14.24
C LYS A 389 -28.46 17.95 -13.73
N PRO A 390 -28.48 19.12 -14.41
CA PRO A 390 -27.78 20.33 -13.97
C PRO A 390 -28.03 20.73 -12.51
N GLU A 391 -29.24 20.54 -12.00
CA GLU A 391 -29.64 20.85 -10.62
C GLU A 391 -28.91 19.99 -9.56
N HIS A 392 -28.39 18.82 -9.95
CA HIS A 392 -27.62 17.92 -9.09
C HIS A 392 -26.13 18.27 -9.06
N LEU A 393 -25.66 19.13 -9.98
CA LEU A 393 -24.28 19.59 -10.04
C LEU A 393 -23.98 20.65 -8.97
N PRO A 394 -22.74 20.71 -8.45
CA PRO A 394 -22.35 21.77 -7.50
C PRO A 394 -22.53 23.16 -8.10
N GLY A 395 -22.97 24.12 -7.27
CA GLY A 395 -23.20 25.50 -7.68
C GLY A 395 -22.02 26.21 -8.35
N ARG A 396 -20.78 25.74 -8.13
CA ARG A 396 -19.60 26.28 -8.81
C ARG A 396 -19.57 25.93 -10.31
N ILE A 397 -20.10 24.77 -10.71
CA ILE A 397 -20.19 24.36 -12.12
C ILE A 397 -21.33 25.11 -12.80
N THR A 398 -22.52 25.15 -12.17
CA THR A 398 -23.67 25.88 -12.72
C THR A 398 -23.42 27.37 -12.81
N ARG A 399 -22.73 27.96 -11.82
CA ARG A 399 -22.36 29.37 -11.83
C ARG A 399 -21.30 29.70 -12.89
N PHE A 400 -20.32 28.80 -13.11
CA PHE A 400 -19.33 28.96 -14.17
C PHE A 400 -20.00 29.01 -15.55
N GLU A 401 -21.01 28.17 -15.79
CA GLU A 401 -21.79 28.17 -17.03
C GLU A 401 -22.59 29.47 -17.20
N MET A 402 -23.28 29.91 -16.14
CA MET A 402 -24.02 31.19 -16.17
C MET A 402 -23.11 32.39 -16.49
N LEU A 403 -21.87 32.38 -15.98
CA LEU A 403 -20.89 33.43 -16.26
C LEU A 403 -20.40 33.38 -17.72
N ASN A 404 -20.23 32.21 -18.29
CA ASN A 404 -19.74 32.04 -19.66
C ASN A 404 -20.83 32.27 -20.72
N GLU A 405 -22.06 31.89 -20.47
CA GLU A 405 -23.18 32.12 -21.43
C GLU A 405 -23.68 33.55 -21.44
N GLY A 406 -23.47 34.32 -20.34
CA GLY A 406 -24.01 35.67 -20.17
C GLY A 406 -23.07 36.83 -20.52
N PHE A 407 -21.77 36.65 -20.53
CA PHE A 407 -20.85 37.80 -20.45
C PHE A 407 -20.01 38.12 -21.69
N ILE A 408 -19.83 37.21 -22.62
CA ILE A 408 -19.04 37.50 -23.81
C ILE A 408 -19.86 37.21 -25.07
N ARG A 409 -20.61 38.19 -25.52
CA ARG A 409 -21.10 38.20 -26.90
C ARG A 409 -19.92 38.57 -27.82
N PRO A 410 -19.53 37.71 -28.76
CA PRO A 410 -18.53 38.09 -29.73
C PRO A 410 -19.01 39.32 -30.50
N GLY A 411 -18.33 40.45 -30.30
CA GLY A 411 -18.71 41.74 -30.92
C GLY A 411 -19.46 42.75 -30.01
N GLY A 412 -19.74 42.41 -28.76
CA GLY A 412 -20.32 43.35 -27.78
C GLY A 412 -19.30 44.37 -27.26
N SER A 413 -19.73 45.61 -27.00
CA SER A 413 -18.84 46.60 -26.37
C SER A 413 -18.56 46.22 -24.91
N LEU A 414 -17.41 46.67 -24.37
CA LEU A 414 -17.08 46.52 -22.95
C LEU A 414 -18.21 47.04 -22.05
N ARG A 415 -18.87 48.12 -22.47
CA ARG A 415 -19.97 48.74 -21.74
C ARG A 415 -21.18 47.84 -21.67
N ASP A 416 -21.56 47.16 -22.77
CA ASP A 416 -22.70 46.24 -22.79
C ASP A 416 -22.44 45.03 -21.92
N THR A 417 -21.24 44.46 -22.00
CA THR A 417 -20.78 43.35 -21.13
C THR A 417 -20.87 43.71 -19.67
N LEU A 418 -20.34 44.88 -19.25
CA LEU A 418 -20.42 45.34 -17.86
C LEU A 418 -21.88 45.55 -17.39
N THR A 419 -22.73 46.03 -18.28
CA THR A 419 -24.16 46.26 -18.00
C THR A 419 -24.89 44.92 -17.76
N ASP A 420 -24.64 43.92 -18.55
CA ASP A 420 -25.22 42.56 -18.39
C ASP A 420 -24.71 41.88 -17.10
N VAL A 421 -23.40 42.01 -16.79
CA VAL A 421 -22.82 41.51 -15.53
C VAL A 421 -23.49 42.15 -14.33
N GLU A 422 -23.59 43.47 -14.32
CA GLU A 422 -24.15 44.23 -13.22
C GLU A 422 -25.63 43.84 -12.99
N ARG A 423 -26.42 43.72 -14.07
CA ARG A 423 -27.81 43.24 -14.03
C ARG A 423 -27.91 41.88 -13.38
N GLN A 424 -27.08 40.91 -13.80
CA GLN A 424 -27.11 39.54 -13.29
C GLN A 424 -26.79 39.51 -11.79
N ILE A 425 -25.72 40.19 -11.35
CA ILE A 425 -25.31 40.25 -9.94
C ILE A 425 -26.45 40.83 -9.08
N ILE A 426 -27.11 41.86 -9.54
CA ILE A 426 -28.27 42.46 -8.84
C ILE A 426 -29.43 41.46 -8.73
N MET A 427 -29.76 40.76 -9.82
CA MET A 427 -30.83 39.77 -9.86
C MET A 427 -30.58 38.59 -8.93
N ASP A 428 -29.36 38.02 -8.96
CA ASP A 428 -29.00 36.88 -8.15
C ASP A 428 -28.96 37.22 -6.66
N THR A 429 -28.47 38.45 -6.34
CA THR A 429 -28.47 38.91 -4.95
C THR A 429 -29.89 39.15 -4.45
N LEU A 430 -30.78 39.71 -5.25
CA LEU A 430 -32.18 39.88 -4.88
C LEU A 430 -32.89 38.54 -4.68
N ARG A 431 -32.66 37.55 -5.54
CA ARG A 431 -33.20 36.18 -5.38
C ARG A 431 -32.69 35.53 -4.08
N SER A 432 -31.39 35.64 -3.77
CA SER A 432 -30.79 35.02 -2.58
C SER A 432 -31.37 35.56 -1.26
N VAL A 433 -31.88 36.82 -1.26
CA VAL A 433 -32.48 37.48 -0.08
C VAL A 433 -34.00 37.56 -0.14
N GLY A 434 -34.67 36.78 -1.03
CA GLY A 434 -36.13 36.76 -1.18
C GLY A 434 -36.72 38.11 -1.55
N GLY A 435 -36.06 38.90 -2.40
CA GLY A 435 -36.50 40.24 -2.85
C GLY A 435 -36.22 41.36 -1.85
N ASN A 436 -35.59 41.12 -0.72
CA ASN A 436 -35.30 42.15 0.28
C ASN A 436 -34.23 43.14 -0.17
N ARG A 437 -34.61 44.26 -0.70
CA ARG A 437 -33.72 45.29 -1.28
C ARG A 437 -32.75 45.90 -0.30
N ILE A 438 -33.08 46.00 1.01
CA ILE A 438 -32.18 46.52 2.03
C ILE A 438 -31.04 45.54 2.29
N LYS A 439 -31.38 44.24 2.42
CA LYS A 439 -30.37 43.18 2.57
C LYS A 439 -29.50 43.02 1.32
N ALA A 440 -30.11 43.13 0.12
CA ALA A 440 -29.37 43.08 -1.14
C ALA A 440 -28.37 44.20 -1.27
N ALA A 441 -28.73 45.46 -0.98
CA ALA A 441 -27.82 46.60 -0.99
C ALA A 441 -26.65 46.45 -0.02
N LYS A 442 -26.89 45.88 1.16
CA LYS A 442 -25.86 45.60 2.15
C LYS A 442 -24.88 44.51 1.66
N ILE A 443 -25.38 43.47 1.03
CA ILE A 443 -24.55 42.38 0.46
C ILE A 443 -23.68 42.90 -0.69
N LEU A 444 -24.27 43.73 -1.56
CA LEU A 444 -23.59 44.33 -2.71
C LEU A 444 -22.62 45.49 -2.31
N GLY A 445 -22.58 45.88 -1.06
CA GLY A 445 -21.72 46.96 -0.60
C GLY A 445 -22.07 48.35 -1.19
N ILE A 446 -23.30 48.56 -1.61
CA ILE A 446 -23.76 49.80 -2.22
C ILE A 446 -24.91 50.44 -1.40
N HIS A 447 -25.10 51.76 -1.57
CA HIS A 447 -26.18 52.45 -0.90
C HIS A 447 -27.53 52.04 -1.50
N ARG A 448 -28.61 52.01 -0.70
CA ARG A 448 -29.95 51.59 -1.12
C ARG A 448 -30.47 52.42 -2.33
N SER A 449 -30.22 53.73 -2.37
CA SER A 449 -30.58 54.56 -3.51
C SER A 449 -29.85 54.13 -4.79
N SER A 450 -28.55 53.84 -4.70
CA SER A 450 -27.77 53.38 -5.85
C SER A 450 -28.26 52.01 -6.37
N LEU A 451 -28.69 51.09 -5.47
CA LEU A 451 -29.34 49.87 -5.89
C LEU A 451 -30.63 50.11 -6.66
N TYR A 452 -31.48 51.05 -6.20
CA TYR A 452 -32.71 51.41 -6.88
C TYR A 452 -32.47 52.04 -8.26
N GLU A 453 -31.51 52.92 -8.39
CA GLU A 453 -31.10 53.51 -9.66
C GLU A 453 -30.65 52.43 -10.67
N LYS A 454 -29.79 51.52 -10.21
CA LYS A 454 -29.30 50.41 -11.00
C LYS A 454 -30.43 49.42 -11.39
N MET A 455 -31.32 49.10 -10.47
CA MET A 455 -32.52 48.29 -10.75
C MET A 455 -33.41 48.95 -11.81
N LYS A 456 -33.58 50.26 -11.75
CA LYS A 456 -34.36 51.02 -12.76
C LYS A 456 -33.63 51.03 -14.11
N GLN A 457 -32.32 51.22 -14.11
CA GLN A 457 -31.51 51.23 -15.32
C GLN A 457 -31.53 49.88 -16.04
N HIS A 458 -31.61 48.78 -15.28
CA HIS A 458 -31.59 47.40 -15.81
C HIS A 458 -33.00 46.80 -15.97
N ASN A 459 -34.09 47.56 -15.81
CA ASN A 459 -35.47 47.08 -15.86
C ASN A 459 -35.74 45.86 -14.94
N VAL A 460 -35.25 45.90 -13.72
CA VAL A 460 -35.37 44.84 -12.69
C VAL A 460 -36.33 45.25 -11.57
N LEU A 461 -37.23 46.17 -11.84
CA LEU A 461 -38.22 46.68 -10.86
C LEU A 461 -39.43 45.75 -10.71
#